data_7c3b8b04c9ec0ea2118507fadcf04c04
#
_entry.id   7c3b8b04c9ec0ea2118507fadcf04c04
#
_cell.length_a   1.000
_cell.length_b   1.000
_cell.length_c   1.000
_cell.angle_alpha   90.00
_cell.angle_beta   90.00
_cell.angle_gamma   90.00
#
_symmetry.space_group_name_H-M   'P 1'
#
loop_
_entity.id
_entity.type
_entity.pdbx_description
1 polymer ?
#
loop_
_entity_poly.entity_id
_entity_poly.type
_entity_poly.pdbx_seq_one_letter_code
_entity_poly.pdbx_strand_id
1 'polypeptide(L)'
;MTDLGVAVVVEDDADVRNLVEAVLSQAGFEVHSAADGREGVDVIRRLQADVVTLDVGLPDIDGFEVLRRVRQFSDAYVVMLTARTDELDTLTALHTGADDFMTKPFRPRELRARVAAMMRRPRQDRISETPPVAGAAAPATRAPQDSVLRHNGLELNPDSRTVTVDGASAGLTRSEFDLLHALLKGAGAVRSKADLVRVVRGEYYRADAYIGESDERAVEVHIGNLRRKLRENPLQPRWLQTVRGVGYRLAPERD
;
A
#
# COMPACT_ATOMS: atom_id res chain seq x y z
N MET A 1 -23.44 4.23 8.29
CA MET A 1 -22.52 4.03 7.14
C MET A 1 -21.12 4.07 7.72
N THR A 2 -20.36 3.03 7.54
CA THR A 2 -18.94 2.97 7.98
C THR A 2 -18.14 3.89 7.07
N ASP A 3 -17.65 4.99 7.62
CA ASP A 3 -16.75 5.90 6.92
C ASP A 3 -15.40 5.20 6.74
N LEU A 4 -15.12 4.75 5.52
CA LEU A 4 -13.87 4.09 5.16
C LEU A 4 -12.74 5.09 4.84
N GLY A 5 -13.01 6.40 4.88
CA GLY A 5 -12.08 7.48 4.59
C GLY A 5 -12.26 8.08 3.21
N VAL A 6 -11.27 8.85 2.79
CA VAL A 6 -11.31 9.65 1.57
C VAL A 6 -10.68 8.89 0.42
N ALA A 7 -11.40 8.80 -0.69
CA ALA A 7 -10.88 8.31 -1.97
C ALA A 7 -10.82 9.45 -3.00
N VAL A 8 -9.74 9.48 -3.78
CA VAL A 8 -9.59 10.43 -4.89
C VAL A 8 -9.45 9.68 -6.21
N VAL A 9 -10.26 10.06 -7.18
CA VAL A 9 -10.26 9.52 -8.54
C VAL A 9 -9.62 10.53 -9.46
N VAL A 10 -8.50 10.19 -10.11
CA VAL A 10 -7.82 11.04 -11.10
C VAL A 10 -7.94 10.36 -12.46
N GLU A 11 -8.82 10.87 -13.31
CA GLU A 11 -9.22 10.24 -14.58
C GLU A 11 -9.79 11.32 -15.50
N ASP A 12 -9.32 11.41 -16.73
CA ASP A 12 -9.79 12.41 -17.69
C ASP A 12 -11.08 12.00 -18.40
N ASP A 13 -11.28 10.71 -18.66
CA ASP A 13 -12.51 10.16 -19.22
C ASP A 13 -13.66 10.26 -18.21
N ALA A 14 -14.69 11.04 -18.53
CA ALA A 14 -15.82 11.29 -17.63
C ALA A 14 -16.63 10.02 -17.32
N ASP A 15 -16.78 9.10 -18.29
CA ASP A 15 -17.56 7.87 -18.10
C ASP A 15 -16.83 6.92 -17.16
N VAL A 16 -15.52 6.77 -17.35
CA VAL A 16 -14.67 5.95 -16.46
C VAL A 16 -14.60 6.58 -15.08
N ARG A 17 -14.42 7.90 -14.97
CA ARG A 17 -14.39 8.63 -13.71
C ARG A 17 -15.68 8.42 -12.91
N ASN A 18 -16.83 8.63 -13.53
CA ASN A 18 -18.15 8.42 -12.90
C ASN A 18 -18.34 6.95 -12.44
N LEU A 19 -17.90 5.99 -13.25
CA LEU A 19 -17.96 4.58 -12.89
C LEU A 19 -17.13 4.28 -11.63
N VAL A 20 -15.90 4.79 -11.58
CA VAL A 20 -15.00 4.57 -10.43
C VAL A 20 -15.53 5.26 -9.18
N GLU A 21 -16.02 6.51 -9.30
CA GLU A 21 -16.68 7.23 -8.21
C GLU A 21 -17.84 6.44 -7.62
N ALA A 22 -18.72 5.91 -8.47
CA ALA A 22 -19.86 5.10 -8.04
C ALA A 22 -19.41 3.83 -7.29
N VAL A 23 -18.37 3.17 -7.79
CA VAL A 23 -17.81 1.95 -7.16
C VAL A 23 -17.25 2.24 -5.76
N LEU A 24 -16.49 3.33 -5.61
CA LEU A 24 -15.85 3.70 -4.35
C LEU A 24 -16.87 4.26 -3.35
N SER A 25 -17.85 5.05 -3.81
CA SER A 25 -18.95 5.53 -2.97
C SER A 25 -19.81 4.37 -2.43
N GLN A 26 -20.13 3.37 -3.28
CA GLN A 26 -20.82 2.15 -2.84
C GLN A 26 -20.00 1.30 -1.87
N ALA A 27 -18.67 1.41 -1.91
CA ALA A 27 -17.79 0.77 -0.95
C ALA A 27 -17.75 1.50 0.41
N GLY A 28 -18.28 2.73 0.51
CA GLY A 28 -18.39 3.51 1.75
C GLY A 28 -17.32 4.59 1.93
N PHE A 29 -16.65 5.02 0.83
CA PHE A 29 -15.72 6.14 0.85
C PHE A 29 -16.43 7.49 0.64
N GLU A 30 -15.86 8.54 1.20
CA GLU A 30 -16.06 9.89 0.72
C GLU A 30 -15.21 10.06 -0.55
N VAL A 31 -15.85 10.30 -1.71
CA VAL A 31 -15.16 10.29 -3.01
C VAL A 31 -15.07 11.69 -3.57
N HIS A 32 -13.87 12.07 -3.99
CA HIS A 32 -13.56 13.27 -4.75
C HIS A 32 -12.87 12.88 -6.05
N SER A 33 -12.96 13.74 -7.06
CA SER A 33 -12.34 13.48 -8.36
C SER A 33 -11.61 14.67 -8.93
N ALA A 34 -10.73 14.41 -9.86
CA ALA A 34 -10.01 15.38 -10.69
C ALA A 34 -9.94 14.86 -12.12
N ALA A 35 -10.03 15.77 -13.09
CA ALA A 35 -9.98 15.45 -14.51
C ALA A 35 -8.56 15.55 -15.10
N ASP A 36 -7.61 16.06 -14.35
CA ASP A 36 -6.22 16.19 -14.75
C ASP A 36 -5.26 15.89 -13.58
N GLY A 37 -3.99 15.67 -13.91
CA GLY A 37 -3.00 15.22 -12.95
C GLY A 37 -2.60 16.27 -11.91
N ARG A 38 -2.55 17.56 -12.28
CA ARG A 38 -2.17 18.65 -11.36
C ARG A 38 -3.26 18.88 -10.33
N GLU A 39 -4.50 18.97 -10.77
CA GLU A 39 -5.66 19.04 -9.88
C GLU A 39 -5.67 17.81 -8.96
N GLY A 40 -5.43 16.62 -9.50
CA GLY A 40 -5.34 15.37 -8.74
C GLY A 40 -4.34 15.45 -7.60
N VAL A 41 -3.11 15.90 -7.85
CA VAL A 41 -2.08 16.07 -6.80
C VAL A 41 -2.55 17.02 -5.69
N ASP A 42 -3.19 18.15 -6.06
CA ASP A 42 -3.64 19.15 -5.10
C ASP A 42 -4.82 18.64 -4.26
N VAL A 43 -5.78 17.94 -4.87
CA VAL A 43 -6.91 17.30 -4.17
C VAL A 43 -6.42 16.24 -3.19
N ILE A 44 -5.52 15.34 -3.64
CA ILE A 44 -4.94 14.28 -2.79
C ILE A 44 -4.25 14.89 -1.57
N ARG A 45 -3.45 15.95 -1.78
CA ARG A 45 -2.73 16.62 -0.69
C ARG A 45 -3.67 17.30 0.30
N ARG A 46 -4.64 18.07 -0.21
CA ARG A 46 -5.60 18.84 0.62
C ARG A 46 -6.46 17.92 1.48
N LEU A 47 -6.92 16.81 0.90
CA LEU A 47 -7.87 15.91 1.55
C LEU A 47 -7.21 14.76 2.32
N GLN A 48 -5.88 14.63 2.21
CA GLN A 48 -5.15 13.52 2.84
C GLN A 48 -5.76 12.15 2.49
N ALA A 49 -5.93 11.91 1.18
CA ALA A 49 -6.61 10.72 0.67
C ALA A 49 -6.04 9.41 1.24
N ASP A 50 -6.93 8.47 1.54
CA ASP A 50 -6.57 7.10 1.96
C ASP A 50 -6.37 6.17 0.76
N VAL A 51 -7.15 6.41 -0.31
CA VAL A 51 -7.13 5.65 -1.56
C VAL A 51 -7.08 6.61 -2.73
N VAL A 52 -6.28 6.28 -3.73
CA VAL A 52 -6.22 7.00 -5.00
C VAL A 52 -6.36 5.99 -6.14
N THR A 53 -7.28 6.24 -7.06
CA THR A 53 -7.26 5.62 -8.37
C THR A 53 -6.70 6.63 -9.37
N LEU A 54 -5.76 6.22 -10.19
CA LEU A 54 -4.96 7.12 -11.00
C LEU A 54 -4.80 6.58 -12.42
N ASP A 55 -5.34 7.29 -13.39
CA ASP A 55 -5.08 6.98 -14.79
C ASP A 55 -3.64 7.33 -15.18
N VAL A 56 -3.09 6.54 -16.10
CA VAL A 56 -1.76 6.78 -16.67
C VAL A 56 -1.83 7.88 -17.75
N GLY A 57 -2.90 7.90 -18.55
CA GLY A 57 -3.03 8.71 -19.77
C GLY A 57 -3.66 10.08 -19.56
N LEU A 58 -3.26 10.84 -18.55
CA LEU A 58 -3.81 12.17 -18.26
C LEU A 58 -3.35 13.24 -19.25
N PRO A 59 -4.15 14.32 -19.45
CA PRO A 59 -3.92 15.28 -20.54
C PRO A 59 -2.78 16.29 -20.27
N ASP A 60 -2.40 16.51 -19.01
CA ASP A 60 -1.45 17.57 -18.61
C ASP A 60 -0.10 17.02 -18.16
N ILE A 61 -0.08 16.12 -17.18
CA ILE A 61 1.07 15.36 -16.72
C ILE A 61 0.68 13.89 -16.63
N ASP A 62 1.59 12.98 -16.99
CA ASP A 62 1.29 11.56 -16.96
C ASP A 62 1.07 11.04 -15.53
N GLY A 63 0.34 9.92 -15.41
CA GLY A 63 0.02 9.35 -14.11
C GLY A 63 1.25 8.89 -13.30
N PHE A 64 2.38 8.58 -13.96
CA PHE A 64 3.61 8.23 -13.25
C PHE A 64 4.21 9.46 -12.56
N GLU A 65 4.15 10.64 -13.20
CA GLU A 65 4.57 11.89 -12.59
C GLU A 65 3.65 12.29 -11.43
N VAL A 66 2.32 12.11 -11.58
CA VAL A 66 1.36 12.29 -10.48
C VAL A 66 1.73 11.40 -9.31
N LEU A 67 1.93 10.10 -9.55
CA LEU A 67 2.33 9.12 -8.53
C LEU A 67 3.62 9.54 -7.82
N ARG A 68 4.64 9.93 -8.57
CA ARG A 68 5.91 10.38 -8.01
C ARG A 68 5.75 11.58 -7.07
N ARG A 69 4.91 12.56 -7.44
CA ARG A 69 4.60 13.72 -6.60
C ARG A 69 3.82 13.34 -5.37
N VAL A 70 2.82 12.49 -5.51
CA VAL A 70 2.01 11.99 -4.38
C VAL A 70 2.88 11.29 -3.35
N ARG A 71 3.82 10.44 -3.78
CA ARG A 71 4.73 9.71 -2.88
C ARG A 71 5.72 10.58 -2.10
N GLN A 72 5.85 11.86 -2.43
CA GLN A 72 6.65 12.80 -1.64
C GLN A 72 5.96 13.22 -0.32
N PHE A 73 4.62 13.08 -0.24
CA PHE A 73 3.86 13.55 0.92
C PHE A 73 2.77 12.58 1.40
N SER A 74 2.52 11.49 0.70
CA SER A 74 1.42 10.56 1.04
C SER A 74 1.83 9.10 0.83
N ASP A 75 1.41 8.25 1.77
CA ASP A 75 1.46 6.79 1.70
C ASP A 75 0.11 6.17 1.31
N ALA A 76 -0.83 6.98 0.79
CA ALA A 76 -2.12 6.53 0.32
C ALA A 76 -2.02 5.27 -0.55
N TYR A 77 -3.02 4.39 -0.49
CA TYR A 77 -3.10 3.25 -1.39
C TYR A 77 -3.40 3.73 -2.81
N VAL A 78 -2.45 3.54 -3.73
CA VAL A 78 -2.60 3.98 -5.13
C VAL A 78 -2.78 2.79 -6.04
N VAL A 79 -3.93 2.76 -6.74
CA VAL A 79 -4.23 1.84 -7.84
C VAL A 79 -4.08 2.58 -9.16
N MET A 80 -3.10 2.17 -9.97
CA MET A 80 -2.98 2.71 -11.33
C MET A 80 -4.00 2.06 -12.26
N LEU A 81 -4.71 2.86 -13.05
CA LEU A 81 -5.59 2.41 -14.12
C LEU A 81 -4.91 2.69 -15.45
N THR A 82 -4.87 1.75 -16.37
CA THR A 82 -4.18 1.94 -17.65
C THR A 82 -4.89 1.24 -18.80
N ALA A 83 -4.99 1.90 -19.94
CA ALA A 83 -5.39 1.27 -21.20
C ALA A 83 -4.23 0.45 -21.83
N ARG A 84 -3.01 0.63 -21.34
CA ARG A 84 -1.83 -0.04 -21.85
C ARG A 84 -1.70 -1.41 -21.22
N THR A 85 -1.56 -2.42 -22.06
CA THR A 85 -1.39 -3.83 -21.65
C THR A 85 0.08 -4.23 -21.57
N ASP A 86 1.01 -3.31 -21.83
CA ASP A 86 2.43 -3.60 -21.83
C ASP A 86 2.93 -3.88 -20.40
N GLU A 87 3.62 -4.98 -20.29
CA GLU A 87 4.24 -5.42 -19.05
C GLU A 87 5.23 -4.38 -18.49
N LEU A 88 5.90 -3.63 -19.37
CA LEU A 88 6.83 -2.56 -19.00
C LEU A 88 6.13 -1.42 -18.25
N ASP A 89 4.93 -1.02 -18.66
CA ASP A 89 4.18 0.04 -17.99
C ASP A 89 3.73 -0.41 -16.60
N THR A 90 3.29 -1.66 -16.46
CA THR A 90 2.96 -2.27 -15.18
C THR A 90 4.13 -2.28 -14.21
N LEU A 91 5.29 -2.74 -14.67
CA LEU A 91 6.51 -2.77 -13.85
C LEU A 91 6.95 -1.35 -13.48
N THR A 92 6.83 -0.40 -14.40
CA THR A 92 7.16 1.02 -14.17
C THR A 92 6.25 1.62 -13.10
N ALA A 93 4.94 1.36 -13.14
CA ALA A 93 3.99 1.81 -12.13
C ALA A 93 4.39 1.33 -10.72
N LEU A 94 4.62 0.03 -10.58
CA LEU A 94 5.00 -0.58 -9.30
C LEU A 94 6.39 -0.09 -8.82
N HIS A 95 7.37 0.06 -9.72
CA HIS A 95 8.69 0.62 -9.38
C HIS A 95 8.62 2.08 -8.92
N THR A 96 7.70 2.86 -9.49
CA THR A 96 7.45 4.25 -9.10
C THR A 96 6.76 4.35 -7.75
N GLY A 97 6.14 3.26 -7.28
CA GLY A 97 5.52 3.17 -5.95
C GLY A 97 4.01 3.02 -5.95
N ALA A 98 3.39 2.60 -7.06
CA ALA A 98 2.00 2.13 -7.03
C ALA A 98 1.88 0.90 -6.13
N ASP A 99 0.75 0.77 -5.45
CA ASP A 99 0.45 -0.42 -4.64
C ASP A 99 -0.17 -1.53 -5.48
N ASP A 100 -0.98 -1.15 -6.49
CA ASP A 100 -1.61 -2.08 -7.42
C ASP A 100 -1.81 -1.40 -8.79
N PHE A 101 -2.15 -2.20 -9.79
CA PHE A 101 -2.53 -1.70 -11.11
C PHE A 101 -3.67 -2.54 -11.69
N MET A 102 -4.45 -1.93 -12.58
CA MET A 102 -5.52 -2.60 -13.31
C MET A 102 -5.54 -2.10 -14.75
N THR A 103 -5.77 -3.03 -15.69
CA THR A 103 -5.92 -2.68 -17.11
C THR A 103 -7.36 -2.32 -17.43
N LYS A 104 -7.57 -1.30 -18.23
CA LYS A 104 -8.86 -0.94 -18.82
C LYS A 104 -9.13 -1.82 -20.07
N PRO A 105 -10.36 -2.34 -20.27
CA PRO A 105 -11.54 -2.23 -19.42
C PRO A 105 -11.46 -3.17 -18.20
N PHE A 106 -11.77 -2.67 -17.01
CA PHE A 106 -11.79 -3.43 -15.77
C PHE A 106 -13.22 -3.73 -15.31
N ARG A 107 -13.36 -4.75 -14.46
CA ARG A 107 -14.64 -5.09 -13.84
C ARG A 107 -14.84 -4.27 -12.55
N PRO A 108 -15.98 -3.54 -12.39
CA PRO A 108 -16.24 -2.76 -11.17
C PRO A 108 -16.13 -3.57 -9.87
N ARG A 109 -16.57 -4.84 -9.91
CA ARG A 109 -16.45 -5.76 -8.77
C ARG A 109 -15.00 -6.06 -8.39
N GLU A 110 -14.10 -6.09 -9.38
CA GLU A 110 -12.68 -6.34 -9.14
C GLU A 110 -12.04 -5.14 -8.45
N LEU A 111 -12.25 -3.92 -8.94
CA LEU A 111 -11.77 -2.71 -8.29
C LEU A 111 -12.25 -2.62 -6.85
N ARG A 112 -13.57 -2.83 -6.62
CA ARG A 112 -14.13 -2.83 -5.27
C ARG A 112 -13.49 -3.87 -4.36
N ALA A 113 -13.24 -5.09 -4.87
CA ALA A 113 -12.63 -6.15 -4.08
C ALA A 113 -11.19 -5.80 -3.67
N ARG A 114 -10.39 -5.24 -4.60
CA ARG A 114 -9.01 -4.82 -4.35
C ARG A 114 -8.95 -3.71 -3.31
N VAL A 115 -9.74 -2.66 -3.48
CA VAL A 115 -9.79 -1.53 -2.53
C VAL A 115 -10.30 -1.99 -1.16
N ALA A 116 -11.37 -2.77 -1.11
CA ALA A 116 -11.91 -3.30 0.15
C ALA A 116 -10.92 -4.19 0.89
N ALA A 117 -10.10 -4.96 0.19
CA ALA A 117 -9.06 -5.79 0.78
C ALA A 117 -8.01 -4.93 1.50
N MET A 118 -7.61 -3.82 0.88
CA MET A 118 -6.61 -2.91 1.44
C MET A 118 -7.11 -2.13 2.67
N MET A 119 -8.41 -1.83 2.72
CA MET A 119 -8.99 -1.03 3.80
C MET A 119 -9.38 -1.83 5.06
N ARG A 120 -9.43 -3.17 5.00
CA ARG A 120 -9.71 -4.01 6.18
C ARG A 120 -8.55 -4.12 7.17
N ARG A 121 -7.40 -3.60 6.83
CA ARG A 121 -6.25 -3.57 7.72
C ARG A 121 -6.53 -2.57 8.85
N PRO A 122 -6.09 -2.86 10.10
CA PRO A 122 -6.39 -1.99 11.23
C PRO A 122 -6.04 -0.54 10.91
N ARG A 123 -7.04 0.32 10.93
CA ARG A 123 -6.84 1.76 10.87
C ARG A 123 -6.27 2.19 12.20
N GLN A 124 -5.21 2.96 12.18
CA GLN A 124 -4.98 3.86 13.29
C GLN A 124 -6.05 4.93 13.26
N ASP A 125 -6.83 4.99 14.34
CA ASP A 125 -7.63 6.16 14.63
C ASP A 125 -6.70 7.38 14.57
N ARG A 126 -6.98 8.30 13.66
CA ARG A 126 -6.40 9.65 13.73
C ARG A 126 -6.75 10.14 15.12
N ILE A 127 -5.74 10.27 15.97
CA ILE A 127 -5.92 10.87 17.30
C ILE A 127 -6.45 12.27 17.02
N SER A 128 -7.77 12.43 17.22
CA SER A 128 -8.38 13.75 17.30
C SER A 128 -7.67 14.47 18.43
N GLU A 129 -6.93 15.52 18.11
CA GLU A 129 -6.41 16.46 19.10
C GLU A 129 -7.61 17.13 19.79
N THR A 130 -8.17 16.45 20.77
CA THR A 130 -9.08 17.08 21.74
C THR A 130 -8.22 17.47 22.94
N PRO A 131 -8.19 18.76 23.34
CA PRO A 131 -7.40 19.17 24.49
C PRO A 131 -7.88 18.45 25.76
N PRO A 132 -6.97 18.05 26.67
CA PRO A 132 -7.36 17.31 27.85
C PRO A 132 -8.18 18.19 28.80
N VAL A 133 -9.43 17.79 29.04
CA VAL A 133 -10.19 18.26 30.18
C VAL A 133 -9.64 17.55 31.42
N ALA A 134 -9.09 18.30 32.34
CA ALA A 134 -8.54 17.81 33.59
C ALA A 134 -9.65 17.23 34.48
N GLY A 135 -9.45 16.03 35.00
CA GLY A 135 -10.10 15.50 36.17
C GLY A 135 -10.79 14.16 36.01
N ALA A 136 -10.05 13.06 36.21
CA ALA A 136 -10.44 11.89 37.02
C ALA A 136 -9.34 10.82 36.90
N ALA A 137 -8.77 10.39 38.01
CA ALA A 137 -7.83 9.30 38.11
C ALA A 137 -8.53 7.98 37.81
N ALA A 138 -8.11 7.33 36.71
CA ALA A 138 -8.44 5.93 36.39
C ALA A 138 -7.15 5.12 36.24
N PRO A 139 -7.17 3.80 36.54
CA PRO A 139 -5.98 3.00 36.75
C PRO A 139 -5.12 2.90 35.50
N ALA A 140 -3.81 2.92 35.69
CA ALA A 140 -2.81 2.82 34.65
C ALA A 140 -3.09 1.66 33.69
N THR A 141 -3.62 1.95 32.52
CA THR A 141 -3.70 1.03 31.40
C THR A 141 -2.30 0.86 30.86
N ARG A 142 -1.76 -0.35 30.95
CA ARG A 142 -0.46 -0.73 30.38
C ARG A 142 -0.33 -0.18 28.96
N ALA A 143 0.68 0.62 28.74
CA ALA A 143 1.08 1.04 27.40
C ALA A 143 1.28 -0.22 26.51
N PRO A 144 0.81 -0.24 25.25
CA PRO A 144 1.01 -1.35 24.34
C PRO A 144 2.46 -1.36 23.84
N GLN A 145 3.39 -1.87 24.65
CA GLN A 145 4.81 -2.03 24.27
C GLN A 145 5.08 -3.35 23.56
N ASP A 146 4.09 -4.27 23.45
CA ASP A 146 4.27 -5.62 22.91
C ASP A 146 3.99 -5.77 21.39
N SER A 147 3.60 -4.70 20.69
CA SER A 147 3.25 -4.80 19.26
C SER A 147 4.44 -4.55 18.31
N VAL A 148 5.55 -3.97 18.78
CA VAL A 148 6.69 -3.63 17.92
C VAL A 148 7.52 -4.86 17.59
N LEU A 149 7.58 -5.19 16.30
CA LEU A 149 8.42 -6.27 15.79
C LEU A 149 9.83 -5.76 15.54
N ARG A 150 10.84 -6.48 16.03
CA ARG A 150 12.25 -6.13 15.89
C ARG A 150 13.04 -7.22 15.20
N HIS A 151 13.96 -6.83 14.33
CA HIS A 151 14.86 -7.75 13.65
C HIS A 151 16.09 -7.02 13.09
N ASN A 152 17.30 -7.38 13.49
CA ASN A 152 18.56 -6.83 12.99
C ASN A 152 18.59 -5.29 12.91
N GLY A 153 18.14 -4.57 13.96
CA GLY A 153 18.08 -3.10 13.99
C GLY A 153 16.93 -2.48 13.20
N LEU A 154 16.04 -3.30 12.64
CA LEU A 154 14.76 -2.87 12.09
C LEU A 154 13.70 -2.95 13.18
N GLU A 155 12.88 -1.91 13.28
CA GLU A 155 11.70 -1.87 14.15
C GLU A 155 10.47 -1.55 13.30
N LEU A 156 9.44 -2.39 13.41
CA LEU A 156 8.15 -2.18 12.77
C LEU A 156 7.07 -2.10 13.82
N ASN A 157 6.37 -0.98 13.85
CA ASN A 157 5.18 -0.80 14.69
C ASN A 157 3.92 -0.98 13.82
N PRO A 158 3.14 -2.06 14.03
CA PRO A 158 1.94 -2.32 13.23
C PRO A 158 0.81 -1.32 13.54
N ASP A 159 0.75 -0.77 14.76
CA ASP A 159 -0.30 0.15 15.18
C ASP A 159 -0.09 1.53 14.54
N SER A 160 1.13 2.06 14.51
CA SER A 160 1.47 3.32 13.85
C SER A 160 1.86 3.17 12.37
N ARG A 161 1.91 1.93 11.86
CA ARG A 161 2.40 1.61 10.51
C ARG A 161 3.74 2.28 10.18
N THR A 162 4.59 2.42 11.18
CA THR A 162 5.91 3.01 11.04
C THR A 162 7.00 1.95 11.01
N VAL A 163 8.02 2.21 10.22
CA VAL A 163 9.22 1.39 10.16
C VAL A 163 10.43 2.26 10.36
N THR A 164 11.33 1.84 11.23
CA THR A 164 12.64 2.46 11.40
C THR A 164 13.75 1.43 11.20
N VAL A 165 14.87 1.91 10.67
CA VAL A 165 16.09 1.14 10.51
C VAL A 165 17.21 1.91 11.20
N ASP A 166 17.81 1.31 12.20
CA ASP A 166 18.83 1.96 13.04
C ASP A 166 18.39 3.36 13.51
N GLY A 167 17.09 3.50 13.86
CA GLY A 167 16.48 4.75 14.32
C GLY A 167 16.02 5.72 13.22
N ALA A 168 16.37 5.48 11.95
CA ALA A 168 15.94 6.32 10.83
C ALA A 168 14.63 5.79 10.22
N SER A 169 13.66 6.68 9.96
CA SER A 169 12.39 6.31 9.33
C SER A 169 12.60 5.80 7.90
N ALA A 170 11.96 4.67 7.58
CA ALA A 170 11.87 4.14 6.23
C ALA A 170 10.46 4.44 5.68
N GLY A 171 10.34 5.33 4.68
CA GLY A 171 9.07 5.72 4.06
C GLY A 171 8.53 4.60 3.16
N LEU A 172 7.88 3.61 3.74
CA LEU A 172 7.30 2.49 3.01
C LEU A 172 5.91 2.84 2.47
N THR A 173 5.56 2.31 1.29
CA THR A 173 4.16 2.28 0.82
C THR A 173 3.37 1.26 1.65
N ARG A 174 2.04 1.29 1.51
CA ARG A 174 1.19 0.34 2.26
C ARG A 174 1.51 -1.12 1.91
N SER A 175 1.69 -1.44 0.65
CA SER A 175 2.02 -2.80 0.20
C SER A 175 3.39 -3.26 0.67
N GLU A 176 4.40 -2.39 0.63
CA GLU A 176 5.74 -2.68 1.15
C GLU A 176 5.73 -2.93 2.67
N PHE A 177 4.98 -2.11 3.42
CA PHE A 177 4.80 -2.29 4.86
C PHE A 177 4.19 -3.66 5.18
N ASP A 178 3.13 -4.04 4.46
CA ASP A 178 2.42 -5.30 4.74
C ASP A 178 3.26 -6.53 4.39
N LEU A 179 4.04 -6.47 3.31
CA LEU A 179 4.99 -7.51 2.99
C LEU A 179 6.05 -7.67 4.09
N LEU A 180 6.63 -6.56 4.54
CA LEU A 180 7.62 -6.59 5.63
C LEU A 180 7.00 -7.12 6.92
N HIS A 181 5.80 -6.66 7.28
CA HIS A 181 5.07 -7.12 8.45
C HIS A 181 4.79 -8.64 8.41
N ALA A 182 4.34 -9.16 7.25
CA ALA A 182 4.09 -10.58 7.06
C ALA A 182 5.36 -11.42 7.20
N LEU A 183 6.50 -10.93 6.69
CA LEU A 183 7.79 -11.59 6.80
C LEU A 183 8.30 -11.59 8.25
N LEU A 184 8.18 -10.46 8.97
CA LEU A 184 8.52 -10.36 10.38
C LEU A 184 7.69 -11.31 11.25
N LYS A 185 6.37 -11.35 11.04
CA LYS A 185 5.49 -12.31 11.71
C LYS A 185 5.84 -13.78 11.40
N GLY A 186 6.42 -14.04 10.25
CA GLY A 186 6.87 -15.37 9.83
C GLY A 186 8.10 -15.87 10.58
N ALA A 187 8.81 -15.02 11.34
CA ALA A 187 9.96 -15.36 12.16
C ALA A 187 11.00 -16.26 11.44
N GLY A 188 11.34 -15.90 10.20
CA GLY A 188 12.29 -16.66 9.37
C GLY A 188 11.69 -17.81 8.54
N ALA A 189 10.40 -18.12 8.70
CA ALA A 189 9.72 -19.06 7.80
C ALA A 189 9.67 -18.52 6.36
N VAL A 190 9.84 -19.42 5.39
CA VAL A 190 9.74 -19.05 3.98
C VAL A 190 8.27 -18.79 3.64
N ARG A 191 8.00 -17.63 3.03
CA ARG A 191 6.71 -17.27 2.43
C ARG A 191 6.79 -17.43 0.94
N SER A 192 5.88 -18.19 0.34
CA SER A 192 5.81 -18.31 -1.12
C SER A 192 5.39 -16.97 -1.76
N LYS A 193 5.71 -16.78 -3.03
CA LYS A 193 5.23 -15.59 -3.76
C LYS A 193 3.71 -15.51 -3.73
N ALA A 194 3.03 -16.65 -3.91
CA ALA A 194 1.58 -16.72 -3.84
C ALA A 194 1.01 -16.30 -2.48
N ASP A 195 1.65 -16.68 -1.36
CA ASP A 195 1.24 -16.21 -0.04
C ASP A 195 1.43 -14.70 0.10
N LEU A 196 2.52 -14.16 -0.42
CA LEU A 196 2.78 -12.72 -0.40
C LEU A 196 1.83 -11.93 -1.31
N VAL A 197 1.40 -12.49 -2.45
CA VAL A 197 0.30 -11.92 -3.25
C VAL A 197 -0.96 -11.80 -2.40
N ARG A 198 -1.33 -12.85 -1.65
CA ARG A 198 -2.50 -12.79 -0.76
C ARG A 198 -2.34 -11.73 0.34
N VAL A 199 -1.14 -11.53 0.85
CA VAL A 199 -0.85 -10.45 1.81
C VAL A 199 -1.10 -9.09 1.19
N VAL A 200 -0.59 -8.81 0.00
CA VAL A 200 -0.76 -7.51 -0.68
C VAL A 200 -2.20 -7.30 -1.12
N ARG A 201 -2.87 -8.33 -1.64
CA ARG A 201 -4.24 -8.23 -2.16
C ARG A 201 -5.33 -8.49 -1.13
N GLY A 202 -4.95 -8.91 0.10
CA GLY A 202 -5.86 -9.18 1.21
C GLY A 202 -6.65 -10.50 1.06
N GLU A 203 -7.36 -10.87 2.14
CA GLU A 203 -8.12 -12.13 2.24
C GLU A 203 -9.29 -12.28 1.23
N TYR A 204 -9.60 -11.24 0.45
CA TYR A 204 -10.61 -11.34 -0.64
C TYR A 204 -10.12 -12.14 -1.84
N TYR A 205 -8.81 -12.35 -1.94
CA TYR A 205 -8.29 -13.36 -2.83
C TYR A 205 -8.59 -14.72 -2.16
N ARG A 206 -9.76 -15.28 -2.49
CA ARG A 206 -10.19 -16.61 -2.00
C ARG A 206 -9.04 -17.58 -2.21
N ALA A 207 -8.93 -18.56 -1.31
CA ALA A 207 -7.86 -19.56 -1.40
C ALA A 207 -7.83 -20.28 -2.77
N ASP A 208 -8.95 -20.22 -3.52
CA ASP A 208 -9.16 -20.75 -4.86
C ASP A 208 -8.97 -19.71 -5.99
N ALA A 209 -8.67 -18.44 -5.68
CA ALA A 209 -8.42 -17.44 -6.73
C ALA A 209 -7.11 -17.74 -7.46
N TYR A 210 -7.19 -17.71 -8.79
CA TYR A 210 -6.01 -17.88 -9.62
C TYR A 210 -5.02 -16.72 -9.40
N ILE A 211 -3.79 -17.05 -9.03
CA ILE A 211 -2.68 -16.12 -8.93
C ILE A 211 -1.88 -16.25 -10.21
N GLY A 212 -1.86 -15.20 -11.01
CA GLY A 212 -1.11 -15.15 -12.27
C GLY A 212 0.35 -14.76 -12.08
N GLU A 213 1.15 -14.96 -13.13
CA GLU A 213 2.54 -14.53 -13.13
C GLU A 213 2.71 -13.02 -12.90
N SER A 214 1.78 -12.20 -13.41
CA SER A 214 1.77 -10.75 -13.17
C SER A 214 1.65 -10.38 -11.70
N ASP A 215 0.90 -11.17 -10.93
CA ASP A 215 0.71 -10.96 -9.51
C ASP A 215 1.99 -11.27 -8.72
N GLU A 216 2.66 -12.37 -9.09
CA GLU A 216 3.94 -12.74 -8.48
C GLU A 216 5.04 -11.74 -8.83
N ARG A 217 5.05 -11.21 -10.06
CA ARG A 217 5.98 -10.15 -10.46
C ARG A 217 5.74 -8.86 -9.69
N ALA A 218 4.49 -8.50 -9.41
CA ALA A 218 4.19 -7.33 -8.57
C ALA A 218 4.84 -7.47 -7.18
N VAL A 219 4.76 -8.65 -6.57
CA VAL A 219 5.45 -8.93 -5.29
C VAL A 219 6.97 -8.79 -5.44
N GLU A 220 7.57 -9.28 -6.53
CA GLU A 220 9.01 -9.13 -6.78
C GLU A 220 9.43 -7.66 -6.83
N VAL A 221 8.63 -6.81 -7.50
CA VAL A 221 8.88 -5.37 -7.58
C VAL A 221 8.75 -4.72 -6.21
N HIS A 222 7.68 -5.02 -5.45
CA HIS A 222 7.52 -4.48 -4.10
C HIS A 222 8.67 -4.89 -3.17
N ILE A 223 9.15 -6.14 -3.25
CA ILE A 223 10.33 -6.59 -2.49
C ILE A 223 11.60 -5.85 -2.95
N GLY A 224 11.75 -5.60 -4.26
CA GLY A 224 12.85 -4.79 -4.80
C GLY A 224 12.84 -3.36 -4.27
N ASN A 225 11.67 -2.71 -4.27
CA ASN A 225 11.47 -1.38 -3.72
C ASN A 225 11.74 -1.35 -2.20
N LEU A 226 11.23 -2.34 -1.47
CA LEU A 226 11.45 -2.48 -0.04
C LEU A 226 12.96 -2.58 0.28
N ARG A 227 13.71 -3.43 -0.43
CA ARG A 227 15.17 -3.53 -0.29
C ARG A 227 15.86 -2.21 -0.52
N ARG A 228 15.48 -1.47 -1.58
CA ARG A 228 16.04 -0.16 -1.89
C ARG A 228 15.80 0.84 -0.75
N LYS A 229 14.59 0.89 -0.21
CA LYS A 229 14.21 1.80 0.89
C LYS A 229 14.88 1.42 2.21
N LEU A 230 15.04 0.14 2.49
CA LEU A 230 15.81 -0.35 3.62
C LEU A 230 17.33 -0.23 3.41
N ARG A 231 17.80 0.18 2.22
CA ARG A 231 19.24 0.23 1.83
C ARG A 231 19.93 -1.12 1.99
N GLU A 232 19.22 -2.20 1.65
CA GLU A 232 19.72 -3.56 1.79
C GLU A 232 20.66 -3.94 0.66
N ASN A 233 21.74 -4.64 1.01
CA ASN A 233 22.63 -5.26 0.04
C ASN A 233 22.14 -6.69 -0.28
N PRO A 234 21.65 -6.97 -1.51
CA PRO A 234 21.13 -8.30 -1.87
C PRO A 234 22.16 -9.43 -1.79
N LEU A 235 23.46 -9.09 -1.88
CA LEU A 235 24.56 -10.07 -1.80
C LEU A 235 24.87 -10.47 -0.35
N GLN A 236 24.55 -9.60 0.60
CA GLN A 236 24.73 -9.81 2.04
C GLN A 236 23.47 -9.36 2.77
N PRO A 237 22.34 -10.07 2.60
CA PRO A 237 21.06 -9.64 3.11
C PRO A 237 21.09 -9.54 4.64
N ARG A 238 20.66 -8.36 5.14
CA ARG A 238 20.51 -8.09 6.58
C ARG A 238 19.10 -8.44 7.04
N TRP A 239 18.09 -8.23 6.18
CA TRP A 239 16.69 -8.43 6.52
C TRP A 239 15.96 -9.40 5.59
N LEU A 240 16.13 -9.30 4.26
CA LEU A 240 15.29 -9.99 3.29
C LEU A 240 16.10 -10.97 2.43
N GLN A 241 15.94 -12.25 2.68
CA GLN A 241 16.58 -13.31 1.90
C GLN A 241 15.62 -13.87 0.83
N THR A 242 16.11 -13.96 -0.41
CA THR A 242 15.41 -14.67 -1.49
C THR A 242 15.67 -16.17 -1.39
N VAL A 243 14.61 -16.96 -1.39
CA VAL A 243 14.66 -18.42 -1.54
C VAL A 243 14.30 -18.75 -2.98
N ARG A 244 15.32 -19.03 -3.81
CA ARG A 244 15.16 -19.22 -5.26
C ARG A 244 14.08 -20.24 -5.57
N GLY A 245 13.18 -19.91 -6.51
CA GLY A 245 12.10 -20.78 -6.95
C GLY A 245 10.93 -20.93 -5.96
N VAL A 246 11.01 -20.32 -4.75
CA VAL A 246 9.98 -20.45 -3.70
C VAL A 246 9.40 -19.09 -3.31
N GLY A 247 10.23 -18.16 -2.84
CA GLY A 247 9.75 -16.89 -2.32
C GLY A 247 10.78 -16.15 -1.46
N TYR A 248 10.35 -15.66 -0.30
CA TYR A 248 11.15 -14.79 0.56
C TYR A 248 11.03 -15.18 2.04
N ARG A 249 12.04 -14.85 2.81
CA ARG A 249 12.05 -14.98 4.28
C ARG A 249 12.89 -13.87 4.91
N LEU A 250 12.85 -13.75 6.22
CA LEU A 250 13.85 -12.97 6.95
C LEU A 250 15.23 -13.64 6.88
N ALA A 251 16.27 -12.82 6.77
CA ALA A 251 17.63 -13.27 6.99
C ALA A 251 17.80 -13.70 8.46
N PRO A 252 18.75 -14.57 8.79
CA PRO A 252 19.05 -14.91 10.18
C PRO A 252 19.36 -13.67 11.04
N GLU A 253 19.05 -13.76 12.35
CA GLU A 253 19.49 -12.73 13.27
C GLU A 253 21.02 -12.66 13.29
N ARG A 254 21.52 -11.44 13.40
CA ARG A 254 22.95 -11.18 13.56
C ARG A 254 23.22 -10.85 15.01
N ASP A 255 24.13 -11.59 15.60
CA ASP A 255 24.66 -11.34 16.95
C ASP A 255 25.35 -9.97 17.04
#